data_86c6da9157b9dbb8707f7fef33a537e5
#
_entry.id   86c6da9157b9dbb8707f7fef33a537e5
#
_cell.length_a   1.000
_cell.length_b   1.000
_cell.length_c   1.000
_cell.angle_alpha   90.00
_cell.angle_beta   90.00
_cell.angle_gamma   90.00
#
_symmetry.space_group_name_H-M   'P 1'
#
loop_
_entity.id
_entity.type
_entity.pdbx_description
1 polymer ?
#
loop_
_entity_poly.entity_id
_entity_poly.type
_entity_poly.pdbx_seq_one_letter_code
_entity_poly.pdbx_strand_id
1 'polypeptide(L)'
;MKIFVDTSAWVALENKKDTHYKEALSFKYEIKNKRYRLYTSNFILDETYTLLLANIGYEKTIEFTKIVKILRNKGLLHVIQVTEDIEDTALLIFERFNKDKFWSFTDCTSNAIMKMIDVDECFSFDRNFEQMGFIKRP
;
A
#
# COMPACT_ATOMS: atom_id res chain seq x y z
N MET A 1 14.62 8.38 2.62
CA MET A 1 14.02 7.54 1.58
C MET A 1 12.52 7.40 1.82
N LYS A 2 11.74 7.33 0.75
CA LYS A 2 10.28 7.22 0.79
C LYS A 2 9.84 5.93 0.15
N ILE A 3 8.81 5.28 0.71
CA ILE A 3 8.22 4.09 0.11
C ILE A 3 6.70 4.10 0.30
N PHE A 4 5.97 3.74 -0.73
CA PHE A 4 4.52 3.57 -0.68
C PHE A 4 4.20 2.12 -0.31
N VAL A 5 3.29 1.93 0.63
CA VAL A 5 2.93 0.58 1.13
C VAL A 5 1.55 0.22 0.60
N ASP A 6 1.52 -0.83 -0.21
CA ASP A 6 0.32 -1.38 -0.83
C ASP A 6 -0.42 -2.37 0.08
N THR A 7 -1.67 -2.63 -0.23
CA THR A 7 -2.52 -3.61 0.48
C THR A 7 -1.85 -4.97 0.63
N SER A 8 -1.25 -5.50 -0.43
CA SER A 8 -0.61 -6.81 -0.40
C SER A 8 0.52 -6.89 0.63
N ALA A 9 1.24 -5.80 0.82
CA ALA A 9 2.31 -5.73 1.82
C ALA A 9 1.76 -5.69 3.25
N TRP A 10 0.74 -4.85 3.49
CA TRP A 10 0.09 -4.81 4.80
C TRP A 10 -0.50 -6.17 5.20
N VAL A 11 -1.22 -6.80 4.27
CA VAL A 11 -1.82 -8.13 4.52
C VAL A 11 -0.74 -9.18 4.78
N ALA A 12 0.34 -9.18 4.00
CA ALA A 12 1.44 -10.12 4.21
C ALA A 12 2.12 -9.94 5.57
N LEU A 13 2.26 -8.70 6.04
CA LEU A 13 2.85 -8.41 7.36
C LEU A 13 1.99 -8.90 8.53
N GLU A 14 0.67 -8.84 8.39
CA GLU A 14 -0.27 -9.13 9.48
C GLU A 14 -0.80 -10.57 9.47
N ASN A 15 -0.74 -11.26 8.33
CA ASN A 15 -1.22 -12.63 8.20
C ASN A 15 -0.06 -13.62 8.13
N LYS A 16 0.22 -14.32 9.22
CA LYS A 16 1.31 -15.30 9.32
C LYS A 16 1.16 -16.47 8.33
N LYS A 17 -0.04 -16.70 7.81
CA LYS A 17 -0.32 -17.74 6.81
C LYS A 17 -0.15 -17.26 5.38
N ASP A 18 0.09 -15.97 5.18
CA ASP A 18 0.34 -15.42 3.85
C ASP A 18 1.64 -15.99 3.27
N THR A 19 1.62 -16.36 1.98
CA THR A 19 2.80 -16.91 1.30
C THR A 19 4.00 -15.97 1.33
N HIS A 20 3.75 -14.67 1.42
CA HIS A 20 4.78 -13.61 1.43
C HIS A 20 5.14 -13.12 2.84
N TYR A 21 4.62 -13.75 3.89
CA TYR A 21 4.82 -13.27 5.27
C TYR A 21 6.31 -13.12 5.63
N LYS A 22 7.11 -14.15 5.38
CA LYS A 22 8.53 -14.14 5.73
C LYS A 22 9.30 -13.04 4.99
N GLU A 23 9.03 -12.91 3.71
CA GLU A 23 9.64 -11.90 2.85
C GLU A 23 9.25 -10.49 3.28
N ALA A 24 7.96 -10.29 3.58
CA ALA A 24 7.45 -9.02 4.07
C ALA A 24 8.08 -8.63 5.41
N LEU A 25 8.20 -9.59 6.33
CA LEU A 25 8.80 -9.36 7.64
C LEU A 25 10.28 -8.98 7.51
N SER A 26 11.01 -9.67 6.67
CA SER A 26 12.42 -9.36 6.39
C SER A 26 12.58 -7.93 5.84
N PHE A 27 11.74 -7.56 4.89
CA PHE A 27 11.78 -6.21 4.32
C PHE A 27 11.36 -5.13 5.32
N LYS A 28 10.44 -5.43 6.23
CA LYS A 28 10.07 -4.53 7.33
C LYS A 28 11.29 -4.14 8.18
N TYR A 29 12.16 -5.10 8.47
CA TYR A 29 13.41 -4.81 9.20
C TYR A 29 14.34 -3.91 8.39
N GLU A 30 14.44 -4.13 7.10
CA GLU A 30 15.23 -3.26 6.20
C GLU A 30 14.68 -1.82 6.20
N ILE A 31 13.36 -1.68 6.09
CA ILE A 31 12.67 -0.39 6.16
C ILE A 31 13.03 0.36 7.44
N LYS A 32 12.96 -0.34 8.58
CA LYS A 32 13.28 0.22 9.89
C LYS A 32 14.74 0.66 9.97
N ASN A 33 15.65 -0.19 9.54
CA ASN A 33 17.10 0.05 9.62
C ASN A 33 17.51 1.23 8.72
N LYS A 34 16.94 1.34 7.54
CA LYS A 34 17.22 2.42 6.58
C LYS A 34 16.40 3.68 6.82
N ARG A 35 15.50 3.65 7.80
CA ARG A 35 14.64 4.78 8.19
C ARG A 35 13.80 5.34 7.04
N TYR A 36 13.14 4.46 6.30
CA TYR A 36 12.19 4.87 5.27
C TYR A 36 11.03 5.66 5.87
N ARG A 37 10.58 6.68 5.14
CA ARG A 37 9.29 7.32 5.39
C ARG A 37 8.21 6.52 4.67
N LEU A 38 7.19 6.12 5.41
CA LEU A 38 6.11 5.28 4.89
C LEU A 38 4.94 6.14 4.44
N TYR A 39 4.43 5.82 3.26
CA TYR A 39 3.24 6.44 2.68
C TYR A 39 2.23 5.35 2.32
N THR A 40 0.96 5.66 2.47
CA THR A 40 -0.14 4.82 2.01
C THR A 40 -1.34 5.73 1.71
N SER A 41 -2.51 5.18 1.44
CA SER A 41 -3.71 5.98 1.23
C SER A 41 -4.89 5.44 2.02
N ASN A 42 -5.94 6.25 2.15
CA ASN A 42 -7.20 5.81 2.73
C ASN A 42 -7.87 4.68 1.93
N PHE A 43 -7.71 4.66 0.60
CA PHE A 43 -8.21 3.56 -0.25
C PHE A 43 -7.47 2.25 0.05
N ILE A 44 -6.15 2.32 0.20
CA ILE A 44 -5.35 1.15 0.61
C ILE A 44 -5.79 0.65 1.99
N LEU A 45 -5.97 1.53 2.96
CA LEU A 45 -6.39 1.13 4.30
C LEU A 45 -7.79 0.54 4.32
N ASP A 46 -8.73 1.08 3.55
CA ASP A 46 -10.07 0.52 3.39
C ASP A 46 -10.00 -0.94 2.92
N GLU A 47 -9.31 -1.18 1.84
CA GLU A 47 -9.11 -2.53 1.28
C GLU A 47 -8.40 -3.45 2.27
N THR A 48 -7.36 -2.95 2.93
CA THR A 48 -6.57 -3.70 3.91
C THR A 48 -7.42 -4.12 5.11
N TYR A 49 -8.17 -3.21 5.71
CA TYR A 49 -9.03 -3.52 6.86
C TYR A 49 -10.06 -4.60 6.52
N THR A 50 -10.67 -4.52 5.36
CA THR A 50 -11.67 -5.50 4.91
C THR A 50 -11.04 -6.87 4.71
N LEU A 51 -9.89 -6.95 4.04
CA LEU A 51 -9.18 -8.20 3.83
C LEU A 51 -8.68 -8.82 5.13
N LEU A 52 -8.14 -8.02 6.03
CA LEU A 52 -7.68 -8.51 7.34
C LEU A 52 -8.85 -9.06 8.14
N LEU A 53 -10.00 -8.37 8.15
CA LEU A 53 -11.18 -8.85 8.85
C LEU A 53 -11.59 -10.25 8.36
N ALA A 54 -11.53 -10.48 7.05
CA ALA A 54 -11.85 -11.77 6.46
C ALA A 54 -10.80 -12.85 6.77
N ASN A 55 -9.52 -12.49 6.81
CA ASN A 55 -8.41 -13.44 6.85
C ASN A 55 -7.88 -13.75 8.27
N ILE A 56 -7.88 -12.77 9.16
CA ILE A 56 -7.31 -12.94 10.52
C ILE A 56 -8.30 -12.63 11.64
N GLY A 57 -9.51 -12.16 11.31
CA GLY A 57 -10.59 -11.95 12.24
C GLY A 57 -10.59 -10.58 12.92
N TYR A 58 -11.62 -10.37 13.74
CA TYR A 58 -11.94 -9.08 14.35
C TYR A 58 -10.84 -8.53 15.25
N GLU A 59 -10.40 -9.32 16.24
CA GLU A 59 -9.48 -8.83 17.28
C GLU A 59 -8.15 -8.36 16.71
N LYS A 60 -7.54 -9.17 15.85
CA LYS A 60 -6.26 -8.82 15.21
C LYS A 60 -6.38 -7.65 14.25
N THR A 61 -7.51 -7.54 13.57
CA THR A 61 -7.77 -6.40 12.69
C THR A 61 -7.91 -5.11 13.48
N ILE A 62 -8.61 -5.13 14.61
CA ILE A 62 -8.71 -3.95 15.48
C ILE A 62 -7.34 -3.55 16.05
N GLU A 63 -6.51 -4.51 16.45
CA GLU A 63 -5.13 -4.23 16.86
C GLU A 63 -4.35 -3.52 15.75
N PHE A 64 -4.50 -3.96 14.50
CA PHE A 64 -3.86 -3.33 13.35
C PHE A 64 -4.33 -1.89 13.16
N THR A 65 -5.63 -1.62 13.29
CA THR A 65 -6.14 -0.24 13.18
C THR A 65 -5.53 0.69 14.22
N LYS A 66 -5.28 0.19 15.42
CA LYS A 66 -4.61 0.95 16.50
C LYS A 66 -3.15 1.22 16.17
N ILE A 67 -2.45 0.22 15.61
CA ILE A 67 -1.06 0.39 15.18
C ILE A 67 -0.97 1.48 14.10
N VAL A 68 -1.88 1.48 13.13
CA VAL A 68 -1.93 2.52 12.10
C VAL A 68 -2.06 3.91 12.72
N LYS A 69 -2.95 4.08 13.70
CA LYS A 69 -3.12 5.36 14.40
C LYS A 69 -1.85 5.78 15.14
N ILE A 70 -1.18 4.84 15.80
CA ILE A 70 0.08 5.12 16.51
C ILE A 70 1.16 5.58 15.53
N LEU A 71 1.31 4.88 14.41
CA LEU A 71 2.30 5.24 13.38
C LEU A 71 2.03 6.63 12.80
N ARG A 72 0.75 6.95 12.54
CA ARG A 72 0.36 8.28 12.07
C ARG A 72 0.68 9.36 13.09
N ASN A 73 0.31 9.15 14.33
CA ASN A 73 0.54 10.13 15.41
C ASN A 73 2.03 10.40 15.66
N LYS A 74 2.86 9.40 15.44
CA LYS A 74 4.33 9.53 15.55
C LYS A 74 4.98 10.10 14.30
N GLY A 75 4.22 10.37 13.25
CA GLY A 75 4.77 10.86 11.97
C GLY A 75 5.57 9.81 11.20
N LEU A 76 5.41 8.53 11.53
CA LEU A 76 6.10 7.41 10.85
C LEU A 76 5.35 6.91 9.63
N LEU A 77 4.05 7.16 9.55
CA LEU A 77 3.19 6.78 8.44
C LEU A 77 2.37 7.99 7.98
N HIS A 78 2.48 8.32 6.71
CA HIS A 78 1.69 9.37 6.07
C HIS A 78 0.57 8.73 5.26
N VAL A 79 -0.68 9.01 5.64
CA VAL A 79 -1.87 8.52 4.94
C VAL A 79 -2.39 9.62 4.02
N ILE A 80 -2.23 9.43 2.73
CA ILE A 80 -2.69 10.38 1.72
C ILE A 80 -4.18 10.14 1.48
N GLN A 81 -4.98 11.17 1.61
CA GLN A 81 -6.41 11.09 1.29
C GLN A 81 -6.60 11.15 -0.20
N VAL A 82 -7.34 10.18 -0.75
CA VAL A 82 -7.73 10.20 -2.16
C VAL A 82 -8.83 11.24 -2.32
N THR A 83 -8.44 12.38 -2.87
CA THR A 83 -9.35 13.50 -3.17
C THR A 83 -9.98 13.33 -4.55
N GLU A 84 -10.95 14.18 -4.88
CA GLU A 84 -11.56 14.17 -6.21
C GLU A 84 -10.51 14.37 -7.32
N ASP A 85 -9.53 15.24 -7.11
CA ASP A 85 -8.44 15.46 -8.07
C ASP A 85 -7.62 14.20 -8.30
N ILE A 86 -7.32 13.45 -7.25
CA ILE A 86 -6.60 12.18 -7.35
C ILE A 86 -7.47 11.13 -8.05
N GLU A 87 -8.77 11.09 -7.75
CA GLU A 87 -9.72 10.20 -8.44
C GLU A 87 -9.78 10.50 -9.93
N ASP A 88 -9.84 11.76 -10.33
CA ASP A 88 -9.87 12.18 -11.74
C ASP A 88 -8.61 11.70 -12.47
N THR A 89 -7.45 11.89 -11.88
CA THR A 89 -6.18 11.39 -12.43
C THR A 89 -6.19 9.87 -12.53
N ALA A 90 -6.65 9.20 -11.48
CA ALA A 90 -6.74 7.74 -11.46
C ALA A 90 -7.69 7.19 -12.53
N LEU A 91 -8.81 7.88 -12.80
CA LEU A 91 -9.74 7.50 -13.86
C LEU A 91 -9.09 7.58 -15.25
N LEU A 92 -8.29 8.60 -15.51
CA LEU A 92 -7.54 8.71 -16.77
C LEU A 92 -6.56 7.55 -16.93
N ILE A 93 -5.87 7.16 -15.87
CA ILE A 93 -4.96 6.01 -15.87
C ILE A 93 -5.74 4.72 -16.09
N PHE A 94 -6.85 4.55 -15.39
CA PHE A 94 -7.73 3.39 -15.49
C PHE A 94 -8.25 3.18 -16.92
N GLU A 95 -8.72 4.23 -17.56
CA GLU A 95 -9.20 4.19 -18.94
C GLU A 95 -8.08 3.89 -19.93
N ARG A 96 -6.94 4.56 -19.78
CA ARG A 96 -5.84 4.48 -20.74
C ARG A 96 -5.19 3.10 -20.78
N PHE A 97 -5.02 2.44 -19.63
CA PHE A 97 -4.18 1.26 -19.52
C PHE A 97 -4.94 -0.07 -19.40
N ASN A 98 -6.23 -0.06 -19.05
CA ASN A 98 -6.96 -1.29 -18.78
C ASN A 98 -7.62 -1.96 -19.99
N LYS A 99 -7.29 -1.56 -21.21
CA LYS A 99 -7.73 -2.32 -22.40
C LYS A 99 -7.09 -3.71 -22.43
N ASP A 100 -5.83 -3.78 -22.05
CA ASP A 100 -5.01 -5.01 -22.08
C ASP A 100 -4.40 -5.38 -20.73
N LYS A 101 -4.76 -4.65 -19.66
CA LYS A 101 -4.29 -4.88 -18.29
C LYS A 101 -5.47 -4.95 -17.35
N PHE A 102 -5.19 -5.37 -16.12
CA PHE A 102 -6.15 -5.35 -15.03
C PHE A 102 -5.56 -4.63 -13.83
N TRP A 103 -5.51 -3.31 -13.90
CA TRP A 103 -5.17 -2.46 -12.76
C TRP A 103 -6.45 -2.04 -12.07
N SER A 104 -6.63 -2.42 -10.79
CA SER A 104 -7.79 -1.99 -10.04
C SER A 104 -7.84 -0.46 -9.95
N PHE A 105 -9.01 0.08 -9.63
CA PHE A 105 -9.11 1.52 -9.41
C PHE A 105 -8.20 1.97 -8.25
N THR A 106 -8.13 1.17 -7.20
CA THR A 106 -7.20 1.42 -6.07
C THR A 106 -5.75 1.45 -6.56
N ASP A 107 -5.32 0.53 -7.41
CA ASP A 107 -3.98 0.56 -8.03
C ASP A 107 -3.74 1.85 -8.80
N CYS A 108 -4.74 2.30 -9.54
CA CYS A 108 -4.65 3.56 -10.30
C CYS A 108 -4.57 4.78 -9.38
N THR A 109 -5.28 4.78 -8.25
CA THR A 109 -5.14 5.84 -7.25
C THR A 109 -3.74 5.84 -6.62
N SER A 110 -3.19 4.67 -6.34
CA SER A 110 -1.82 4.54 -5.83
C SER A 110 -0.79 5.07 -6.83
N ASN A 111 -0.96 4.75 -8.11
CA ASN A 111 -0.13 5.30 -9.19
C ASN A 111 -0.15 6.83 -9.20
N ALA A 112 -1.34 7.42 -9.17
CA ALA A 112 -1.52 8.87 -9.16
C ALA A 112 -0.85 9.51 -7.94
N ILE A 113 -1.03 8.92 -6.76
CA ILE A 113 -0.43 9.40 -5.51
C ILE A 113 1.10 9.33 -5.57
N MET A 114 1.65 8.18 -5.95
CA MET A 114 3.10 7.99 -5.98
C MET A 114 3.80 9.00 -6.89
N LYS A 115 3.20 9.30 -8.03
CA LYS A 115 3.71 10.34 -8.94
C LYS A 115 3.60 11.73 -8.33
N MET A 116 2.48 12.02 -7.69
CA MET A 116 2.22 13.32 -7.07
C MET A 116 3.22 13.64 -5.96
N ILE A 117 3.57 12.65 -5.14
CA ILE A 117 4.49 12.83 -4.00
C ILE A 117 5.94 12.46 -4.33
N ASP A 118 6.23 12.14 -5.58
CA ASP A 118 7.56 11.77 -6.06
C ASP A 118 8.15 10.59 -5.30
N VAL A 119 7.41 9.47 -5.28
CA VAL A 119 7.82 8.21 -4.66
C VAL A 119 7.92 7.14 -5.73
N ASP A 120 9.10 6.56 -5.89
CA ASP A 120 9.38 5.56 -6.91
C ASP A 120 9.30 4.12 -6.41
N GLU A 121 9.48 3.90 -5.11
CA GLU A 121 9.49 2.57 -4.52
C GLU A 121 8.13 2.23 -3.91
N CYS A 122 7.69 1.00 -4.18
CA CYS A 122 6.44 0.46 -3.63
C CYS A 122 6.71 -0.86 -2.89
N PHE A 123 6.32 -0.92 -1.62
CA PHE A 123 6.29 -2.18 -0.88
C PHE A 123 5.03 -2.93 -1.26
N SER A 124 5.17 -3.89 -2.14
CA SER A 124 4.05 -4.64 -2.72
C SER A 124 4.51 -6.00 -3.22
N PHE A 125 3.57 -6.93 -3.26
CA PHE A 125 3.74 -8.23 -3.91
C PHE A 125 2.93 -8.34 -5.21
N ASP A 126 2.32 -7.22 -5.63
CA ASP A 126 1.55 -7.14 -6.86
C ASP A 126 2.43 -6.67 -8.03
N ARG A 127 2.46 -7.46 -9.09
CA ARG A 127 3.25 -7.18 -10.29
C ARG A 127 2.78 -5.93 -11.05
N ASN A 128 1.56 -5.46 -10.77
CA ASN A 128 1.02 -4.27 -11.40
C ASN A 128 1.93 -3.04 -11.21
N PHE A 129 2.58 -2.91 -10.06
CA PHE A 129 3.46 -1.77 -9.79
C PHE A 129 4.71 -1.77 -10.65
N GLU A 130 5.25 -2.95 -10.98
CA GLU A 130 6.34 -3.06 -11.95
C GLU A 130 5.88 -2.63 -13.35
N GLN A 131 4.69 -3.07 -13.76
CA GLN A 131 4.09 -2.68 -15.05
C GLN A 131 3.88 -1.17 -15.14
N MET A 132 3.59 -0.52 -14.03
CA MET A 132 3.44 0.93 -13.93
C MET A 132 4.78 1.69 -13.99
N GLY A 133 5.91 0.99 -13.93
CA GLY A 133 7.23 1.60 -13.95
C GLY A 133 7.81 1.95 -12.59
N PHE A 134 7.19 1.50 -11.49
CA PHE A 134 7.71 1.69 -10.14
C PHE A 134 8.66 0.56 -9.75
N ILE A 135 9.49 0.84 -8.75
CA ILE A 135 10.40 -0.15 -8.16
C ILE A 135 9.63 -0.92 -7.10
N LYS A 136 9.21 -2.13 -7.44
CA LYS A 136 8.52 -3.00 -6.48
C LYS A 136 9.54 -3.61 -5.52
N ARG A 137 9.24 -3.53 -4.23
CA ARG A 137 10.05 -4.12 -3.16
C ARG A 137 9.21 -5.06 -2.31
N PRO A 138 9.73 -6.11 -1.74
CA PRO A 138 11.07 -6.68 -1.97
C PRO A 138 11.31 -7.23 -3.32
#